data_7af289edb96a3dd5f36ee61b3de6f15e
#
_entry.id   7af289edb96a3dd5f36ee61b3de6f15e
#
_cell.length_a   1.000
_cell.length_b   1.000
_cell.length_c   1.000
_cell.angle_alpha   90.00
_cell.angle_beta   90.00
_cell.angle_gamma   90.00
#
_symmetry.space_group_name_H-M   'P 1'
#
loop_
_entity.id
_entity.type
_entity.pdbx_description
1 polymer ?
#
loop_
_entity_poly.entity_id
_entity_poly.type
_entity_poly.pdbx_seq_one_letter_code
_entity_poly.pdbx_strand_id
1 'polypeptide(L)'
;AINILAEKYPEMKSNTGIAILGGHSEEIANQLALPTYPLGYINDESKIISIYNAVESFVLPSLEDNLPNTIMESMACGIPCVGFNVGGIPEMIDHQVNGYVARYKDSEDLATGIHWVLEASDYKQLSENAVHKVSIEYSQHNVAMSYIEVYNQAISTKK
;
A
#
# COMPACT_ATOMS: atom_id res chain seq x y z
N ALA A 1 -0.72 13.99 6.38
CA ALA A 1 -0.23 12.83 7.14
C ALA A 1 1.28 12.94 7.43
N ILE A 2 2.17 13.04 6.43
CA ILE A 2 3.64 13.03 6.65
C ILE A 2 4.11 14.15 7.59
N ASN A 3 3.61 15.38 7.44
CA ASN A 3 3.98 16.49 8.33
C ASN A 3 3.46 16.26 9.76
N ILE A 4 2.27 15.68 9.89
CA ILE A 4 1.71 15.25 11.19
C ILE A 4 2.57 14.16 11.82
N LEU A 5 3.00 13.18 11.01
CA LEU A 5 3.93 12.12 11.46
C LEU A 5 5.21 12.72 12.03
N ALA A 6 5.84 13.67 11.30
CA ALA A 6 7.08 14.34 11.71
C ALA A 6 6.92 15.23 12.96
N GLU A 7 5.74 15.78 13.21
CA GLU A 7 5.43 16.56 14.41
C GLU A 7 5.16 15.66 15.60
N LYS A 8 4.37 14.61 15.41
CA LYS A 8 3.92 13.70 16.46
C LYS A 8 5.05 12.74 16.92
N TYR A 9 5.93 12.38 15.98
CA TYR A 9 7.04 11.44 16.18
C TYR A 9 8.35 12.05 15.69
N PRO A 10 8.97 12.96 16.47
CA PRO A 10 10.15 13.73 16.05
C PRO A 10 11.37 12.88 15.68
N GLU A 11 11.51 11.69 16.24
CA GLU A 11 12.56 10.71 15.94
C GLU A 11 12.55 10.28 14.47
N MET A 12 11.40 10.28 13.82
CA MET A 12 11.25 9.95 12.40
C MET A 12 12.01 10.91 11.48
N LYS A 13 12.32 12.12 11.91
CA LYS A 13 13.10 13.09 11.11
C LYS A 13 14.52 12.65 10.81
N SER A 14 15.08 11.78 11.64
CA SER A 14 16.47 11.34 11.53
C SER A 14 16.62 9.93 10.94
N ASN A 15 15.56 9.12 10.94
CA ASN A 15 15.63 7.72 10.56
C ASN A 15 14.64 7.30 9.46
N THR A 16 13.79 8.23 8.99
CA THR A 16 12.76 7.92 7.98
C THR A 16 12.93 8.81 6.76
N GLY A 17 12.84 8.22 5.58
CA GLY A 17 12.82 8.89 4.29
C GLY A 17 11.58 8.53 3.48
N ILE A 18 11.17 9.43 2.59
CA ILE A 18 9.98 9.27 1.74
C ILE A 18 10.42 9.18 0.28
N ALA A 19 10.17 8.05 -0.36
CA ALA A 19 10.29 7.92 -1.81
C ALA A 19 8.93 8.22 -2.46
N ILE A 20 8.90 9.11 -3.45
CA ILE A 20 7.67 9.49 -4.16
C ILE A 20 7.76 9.04 -5.61
N LEU A 21 6.88 8.11 -5.99
CA LEU A 21 6.67 7.65 -7.35
C LEU A 21 5.53 8.42 -8.02
N GLY A 22 5.71 8.73 -9.30
CA GLY A 22 4.68 9.35 -10.14
C GLY A 22 4.86 10.83 -10.40
N GLY A 23 3.84 11.45 -11.01
CA GLY A 23 3.85 12.86 -11.35
C GLY A 23 3.83 13.78 -10.13
N HIS A 24 4.27 15.03 -10.31
CA HIS A 24 4.33 16.05 -9.24
C HIS A 24 5.19 15.68 -8.03
N SER A 25 6.05 14.65 -8.15
CA SER A 25 6.87 14.16 -7.03
C SER A 25 7.77 15.24 -6.42
N GLU A 26 8.36 16.13 -7.25
CA GLU A 26 9.18 17.25 -6.78
C GLU A 26 8.36 18.32 -6.04
N GLU A 27 7.18 18.65 -6.54
CA GLU A 27 6.30 19.65 -5.91
C GLU A 27 5.83 19.14 -4.54
N ILE A 28 5.49 17.85 -4.45
CA ILE A 28 5.08 17.22 -3.20
C ILE A 28 6.27 17.15 -2.24
N ALA A 29 7.47 16.76 -2.71
CA ALA A 29 8.66 16.66 -1.90
C ALA A 29 9.00 17.96 -1.16
N ASN A 30 8.85 19.10 -1.82
CA ASN A 30 9.11 20.43 -1.25
C ASN A 30 8.13 20.83 -0.13
N GLN A 31 7.04 20.10 0.07
CA GLN A 31 6.01 20.37 1.08
C GLN A 31 6.11 19.45 2.30
N LEU A 32 6.99 18.44 2.25
CA LEU A 32 7.10 17.43 3.29
C LEU A 32 8.20 17.77 4.30
N ALA A 33 7.93 17.47 5.57
CA ALA A 33 8.83 17.75 6.69
C ALA A 33 9.85 16.62 6.95
N LEU A 34 9.83 15.54 6.18
CA LEU A 34 10.79 14.45 6.22
C LEU A 34 11.72 14.47 5.01
N PRO A 35 12.93 13.88 5.09
CA PRO A 35 13.77 13.66 3.92
C PRO A 35 13.00 12.97 2.80
N THR A 36 12.98 13.57 1.61
CA THR A 36 12.13 13.10 0.52
C THR A 36 12.93 12.94 -0.76
N TYR A 37 12.68 11.84 -1.47
CA TYR A 37 13.33 11.43 -2.69
C TYR A 37 12.30 11.36 -3.82
N PRO A 38 12.16 12.41 -4.64
CA PRO A 38 11.26 12.41 -5.79
C PRO A 38 11.84 11.54 -6.90
N LEU A 39 11.17 10.43 -7.23
CA LEU A 39 11.62 9.46 -8.24
C LEU A 39 10.95 9.66 -9.59
N GLY A 40 9.89 10.48 -9.67
CA GLY A 40 9.15 10.73 -10.90
C GLY A 40 8.44 9.49 -11.45
N TYR A 41 8.19 9.50 -12.76
CA TYR A 41 7.58 8.39 -13.46
C TYR A 41 8.61 7.31 -13.79
N ILE A 42 8.34 6.07 -13.40
CA ILE A 42 9.18 4.90 -13.69
C ILE A 42 8.31 3.87 -14.40
N ASN A 43 8.75 3.47 -15.61
CA ASN A 43 8.09 2.46 -16.44
C ASN A 43 8.88 1.12 -16.48
N ASP A 44 10.03 1.06 -15.82
CA ASP A 44 10.89 -0.12 -15.75
C ASP A 44 10.45 -0.98 -14.56
N GLU A 45 9.89 -2.15 -14.84
CA GLU A 45 9.38 -3.08 -13.84
C GLU A 45 10.47 -3.51 -12.84
N SER A 46 11.69 -3.75 -13.30
CA SER A 46 12.82 -4.14 -12.44
C SER A 46 13.18 -3.04 -11.44
N LYS A 47 13.07 -1.77 -11.88
CA LYS A 47 13.28 -0.62 -10.99
C LYS A 47 12.15 -0.45 -9.99
N ILE A 48 10.91 -0.66 -10.42
CA ILE A 48 9.74 -0.61 -9.51
C ILE A 48 9.88 -1.67 -8.42
N ILE A 49 10.20 -2.91 -8.77
CA ILE A 49 10.47 -4.00 -7.82
C ILE A 49 11.61 -3.61 -6.86
N SER A 50 12.69 -3.03 -7.40
CA SER A 50 13.83 -2.60 -6.57
C SER A 50 13.44 -1.53 -5.57
N ILE A 51 12.54 -0.61 -5.94
CA ILE A 51 12.04 0.43 -5.04
C ILE A 51 11.16 -0.18 -3.96
N TYR A 52 10.23 -1.07 -4.31
CA TYR A 52 9.44 -1.77 -3.29
C TYR A 52 10.34 -2.51 -2.30
N ASN A 53 11.37 -3.22 -2.77
CA ASN A 53 12.30 -3.93 -1.89
C ASN A 53 13.24 -3.02 -1.06
N ALA A 54 13.24 -1.72 -1.33
CA ALA A 54 14.06 -0.75 -0.60
C ALA A 54 13.29 0.06 0.45
N VAL A 55 12.00 -0.22 0.64
CA VAL A 55 11.14 0.50 1.57
C VAL A 55 10.48 -0.46 2.56
N GLU A 56 10.10 0.05 3.72
CA GLU A 56 9.43 -0.71 4.77
C GLU A 56 7.91 -0.55 4.76
N SER A 57 7.37 0.41 4.03
CA SER A 57 5.93 0.62 3.93
C SER A 57 5.55 1.30 2.62
N PHE A 58 4.46 0.87 2.04
CA PHE A 58 3.84 1.55 0.91
C PHE A 58 2.61 2.33 1.37
N VAL A 59 2.55 3.62 1.05
CA VAL A 59 1.43 4.48 1.45
C VAL A 59 0.66 4.94 0.22
N LEU A 60 -0.62 4.60 0.15
CA LEU A 60 -1.53 5.03 -0.90
C LEU A 60 -2.63 5.95 -0.34
N PRO A 61 -2.46 7.28 -0.39
CA PRO A 61 -3.43 8.23 0.14
C PRO A 61 -4.54 8.59 -0.87
N SER A 62 -4.97 7.63 -1.69
CA SER A 62 -6.03 7.82 -2.67
C SER A 62 -7.35 8.16 -2.00
N LEU A 63 -8.06 9.12 -2.56
CA LEU A 63 -9.41 9.50 -2.12
C LEU A 63 -10.50 8.73 -2.88
N GLU A 64 -10.15 8.15 -4.01
CA GLU A 64 -10.99 7.27 -4.82
C GLU A 64 -10.07 6.26 -5.49
N ASP A 65 -10.33 4.98 -5.29
CA ASP A 65 -9.64 3.89 -5.96
C ASP A 65 -10.51 2.63 -5.91
N ASN A 66 -10.51 1.85 -6.97
CA ASN A 66 -11.33 0.64 -6.98
C ASN A 66 -10.55 -0.56 -6.40
N LEU A 67 -9.49 -0.96 -7.09
CA LEU A 67 -8.63 -2.07 -6.67
C LEU A 67 -7.18 -1.77 -7.15
N PRO A 68 -6.43 -0.96 -6.39
CA PRO A 68 -5.15 -0.42 -6.85
C PRO A 68 -4.08 -1.49 -7.02
N ASN A 69 -3.59 -1.67 -8.26
CA ASN A 69 -2.51 -2.62 -8.57
C ASN A 69 -1.24 -2.35 -7.76
N THR A 70 -0.97 -1.09 -7.43
CA THR A 70 0.20 -0.70 -6.65
C THR A 70 0.23 -1.28 -5.24
N ILE A 71 -0.92 -1.47 -4.60
CA ILE A 71 -1.03 -2.21 -3.33
C ILE A 71 -0.68 -3.68 -3.57
N MET A 72 -1.23 -4.29 -4.61
CA MET A 72 -0.98 -5.70 -4.96
C MET A 72 0.50 -5.95 -5.24
N GLU A 73 1.13 -5.07 -6.03
CA GLU A 73 2.55 -5.13 -6.37
C GLU A 73 3.44 -4.99 -5.13
N SER A 74 3.14 -4.00 -4.28
CA SER A 74 3.86 -3.77 -3.04
C SER A 74 3.75 -4.98 -2.09
N MET A 75 2.54 -5.48 -1.86
CA MET A 75 2.31 -6.64 -1.01
C MET A 75 2.93 -7.92 -1.58
N ALA A 76 3.01 -8.08 -2.91
CA ALA A 76 3.73 -9.18 -3.55
C ALA A 76 5.24 -9.13 -3.27
N CYS A 77 5.80 -7.94 -3.07
CA CYS A 77 7.17 -7.73 -2.61
C CYS A 77 7.33 -7.86 -1.07
N GLY A 78 6.27 -8.18 -0.35
CA GLY A 78 6.28 -8.32 1.09
C GLY A 78 6.25 -6.98 1.86
N ILE A 79 5.79 -5.92 1.21
CA ILE A 79 5.75 -4.59 1.83
C ILE A 79 4.34 -4.31 2.36
N PRO A 80 4.17 -4.14 3.69
CA PRO A 80 2.89 -3.76 4.27
C PRO A 80 2.40 -2.40 3.75
N CYS A 81 1.09 -2.31 3.51
CA CYS A 81 0.49 -1.13 2.92
C CYS A 81 -0.32 -0.31 3.93
N VAL A 82 -0.33 1.00 3.74
CA VAL A 82 -1.19 1.94 4.48
C VAL A 82 -2.05 2.70 3.48
N GLY A 83 -3.36 2.68 3.66
CA GLY A 83 -4.30 3.38 2.78
C GLY A 83 -5.57 3.81 3.50
N PHE A 84 -6.39 4.65 2.85
CA PHE A 84 -7.67 5.04 3.40
C PHE A 84 -8.73 3.95 3.22
N ASN A 85 -9.73 3.93 4.10
CA ASN A 85 -10.93 3.13 3.97
C ASN A 85 -11.82 3.68 2.83
N VAL A 86 -11.47 3.35 1.59
CA VAL A 86 -12.18 3.77 0.38
C VAL A 86 -12.05 2.74 -0.74
N GLY A 87 -13.10 2.57 -1.51
CA GLY A 87 -13.14 1.64 -2.64
C GLY A 87 -12.76 0.21 -2.24
N GLY A 88 -11.89 -0.43 -3.00
CA GLY A 88 -11.38 -1.78 -2.73
C GLY A 88 -10.15 -1.84 -1.84
N ILE A 89 -9.61 -0.71 -1.35
CA ILE A 89 -8.43 -0.72 -0.46
C ILE A 89 -8.65 -1.59 0.78
N PRO A 90 -9.80 -1.50 1.51
CA PRO A 90 -10.04 -2.34 2.69
C PRO A 90 -10.28 -3.83 2.36
N GLU A 91 -10.50 -4.21 1.10
CA GLU A 91 -10.53 -5.61 0.69
C GLU A 91 -9.12 -6.19 0.52
N MET A 92 -8.16 -5.33 0.15
CA MET A 92 -6.77 -5.72 -0.08
C MET A 92 -5.95 -5.72 1.22
N ILE A 93 -6.17 -4.72 2.07
CA ILE A 93 -5.44 -4.54 3.33
C ILE A 93 -6.30 -5.04 4.49
N ASP A 94 -5.88 -6.13 5.10
CA ASP A 94 -6.45 -6.61 6.37
C ASP A 94 -5.83 -5.77 7.50
N HIS A 95 -6.65 -4.88 8.08
CA HIS A 95 -6.21 -3.89 9.07
C HIS A 95 -5.47 -4.53 10.25
N GLN A 96 -4.25 -4.07 10.50
CA GLN A 96 -3.33 -4.56 11.54
C GLN A 96 -2.89 -6.03 11.40
N VAL A 97 -3.06 -6.62 10.21
CA VAL A 97 -2.62 -7.98 9.88
C VAL A 97 -1.54 -7.97 8.81
N ASN A 98 -1.75 -7.24 7.71
CA ASN A 98 -0.79 -7.08 6.61
C ASN A 98 -0.56 -5.62 6.22
N GLY A 99 -1.10 -4.67 6.99
CA GLY A 99 -1.02 -3.24 6.76
C GLY A 99 -2.01 -2.49 7.64
N TYR A 100 -2.30 -1.25 7.28
CA TYR A 100 -3.19 -0.38 8.06
C TYR A 100 -4.21 0.32 7.17
N VAL A 101 -5.48 0.19 7.48
CA VAL A 101 -6.59 0.91 6.83
C VAL A 101 -6.98 2.08 7.71
N ALA A 102 -6.63 3.29 7.28
CA ALA A 102 -6.95 4.53 7.97
C ALA A 102 -8.36 5.01 7.62
N ARG A 103 -8.98 5.75 8.53
CA ARG A 103 -10.27 6.39 8.30
C ARG A 103 -10.21 7.33 7.10
N TYR A 104 -11.26 7.31 6.29
CA TYR A 104 -11.33 8.10 5.07
C TYR A 104 -11.08 9.59 5.31
N LYS A 105 -10.15 10.17 4.56
CA LYS A 105 -9.70 11.58 4.66
C LYS A 105 -9.14 12.00 6.02
N ASP A 106 -8.84 11.08 6.91
CA ASP A 106 -8.24 11.37 8.21
C ASP A 106 -6.71 11.29 8.13
N SER A 107 -6.07 12.45 8.00
CA SER A 107 -4.61 12.54 7.89
C SER A 107 -3.88 12.18 9.18
N GLU A 108 -4.53 12.31 10.35
CA GLU A 108 -3.95 11.91 11.64
C GLU A 108 -3.95 10.39 11.79
N ASP A 109 -5.05 9.76 11.37
CA ASP A 109 -5.15 8.30 11.39
C ASP A 109 -4.21 7.66 10.36
N LEU A 110 -4.06 8.27 9.17
CA LEU A 110 -3.07 7.82 8.18
C LEU A 110 -1.63 7.94 8.73
N ALA A 111 -1.29 9.04 9.41
CA ALA A 111 0.00 9.19 10.07
C ALA A 111 0.22 8.14 11.17
N THR A 112 -0.83 7.84 11.95
CA THR A 112 -0.80 6.79 12.96
C THR A 112 -0.57 5.41 12.32
N GLY A 113 -1.21 5.12 11.20
CA GLY A 113 -1.02 3.87 10.46
C GLY A 113 0.39 3.70 9.91
N ILE A 114 0.98 4.77 9.37
CA ILE A 114 2.38 4.76 8.90
C ILE A 114 3.32 4.44 10.07
N HIS A 115 3.18 5.16 11.17
CA HIS A 115 3.99 4.91 12.38
C HIS A 115 3.81 3.49 12.89
N TRP A 116 2.57 2.98 12.93
CA TRP A 116 2.26 1.63 13.40
C TRP A 116 2.98 0.55 12.57
N VAL A 117 3.02 0.69 11.24
CA VAL A 117 3.73 -0.25 10.36
C VAL A 117 5.24 -0.18 10.59
N LEU A 118 5.81 1.04 10.66
CA LEU A 118 7.26 1.24 10.77
C LEU A 118 7.81 0.80 12.14
N GLU A 119 7.02 0.89 13.20
CA GLU A 119 7.38 0.50 14.58
C GLU A 119 6.85 -0.88 14.98
N ALA A 120 6.35 -1.66 14.02
CA ALA A 120 5.79 -2.98 14.31
C ALA A 120 6.85 -3.92 14.91
N SER A 121 6.56 -4.46 16.10
CA SER A 121 7.45 -5.41 16.79
C SER A 121 7.67 -6.72 16.02
N ASP A 122 6.75 -7.08 15.14
CA ASP A 122 6.83 -8.25 14.26
C ASP A 122 6.55 -7.85 12.80
N TYR A 123 7.44 -7.00 12.27
CA TYR A 123 7.39 -6.59 10.86
C TYR A 123 7.44 -7.78 9.90
N LYS A 124 8.21 -8.82 10.27
CA LYS A 124 8.32 -10.03 9.46
C LYS A 124 6.96 -10.69 9.27
N GLN A 125 6.16 -10.80 10.30
CA GLN A 125 4.81 -11.37 10.21
C GLN A 125 3.88 -10.51 9.33
N LEU A 126 3.97 -9.17 9.42
CA LEU A 126 3.21 -8.28 8.54
C LEU A 126 3.58 -8.52 7.06
N SER A 127 4.87 -8.62 6.78
CA SER A 127 5.40 -8.88 5.45
C SER A 127 4.94 -10.24 4.91
N GLU A 128 5.06 -11.30 5.69
CA GLU A 128 4.61 -12.65 5.31
C GLU A 128 3.08 -12.68 5.06
N ASN A 129 2.30 -12.00 5.88
CA ASN A 129 0.85 -11.88 5.70
C ASN A 129 0.50 -11.10 4.41
N ALA A 130 1.26 -10.08 4.05
CA ALA A 130 1.06 -9.33 2.81
C ALA A 130 1.25 -10.23 1.59
N VAL A 131 2.37 -10.96 1.53
CA VAL A 131 2.64 -11.93 0.45
C VAL A 131 1.57 -13.02 0.41
N HIS A 132 1.18 -13.56 1.56
CA HIS A 132 0.17 -14.61 1.65
C HIS A 132 -1.18 -14.15 1.08
N LYS A 133 -1.65 -12.96 1.47
CA LYS A 133 -2.90 -12.37 0.95
C LYS A 133 -2.91 -12.30 -0.58
N VAL A 134 -1.86 -11.73 -1.17
CA VAL A 134 -1.77 -11.57 -2.63
C VAL A 134 -1.68 -12.93 -3.33
N SER A 135 -0.92 -13.87 -2.79
CA SER A 135 -0.75 -15.20 -3.40
C SER A 135 -2.06 -16.00 -3.46
N ILE A 136 -2.93 -15.82 -2.47
CA ILE A 136 -4.22 -16.53 -2.41
C ILE A 136 -5.30 -15.79 -3.19
N GLU A 137 -5.45 -14.49 -3.01
CA GLU A 137 -6.62 -13.78 -3.54
C GLU A 137 -6.38 -13.19 -4.93
N TYR A 138 -5.15 -12.76 -5.24
CA TYR A 138 -4.84 -11.99 -6.44
C TYR A 138 -3.88 -12.70 -7.41
N SER A 139 -3.56 -13.99 -7.18
CA SER A 139 -2.76 -14.73 -8.16
C SER A 139 -3.53 -14.90 -9.47
N GLN A 140 -2.81 -14.90 -10.60
CA GLN A 140 -3.41 -15.09 -11.92
C GLN A 140 -4.29 -16.34 -11.99
N HIS A 141 -3.86 -17.43 -11.34
CA HIS A 141 -4.61 -18.68 -11.31
C HIS A 141 -5.95 -18.50 -10.58
N ASN A 142 -5.94 -17.95 -9.38
CA ASN A 142 -7.14 -17.82 -8.55
C ASN A 142 -8.14 -16.80 -9.13
N VAL A 143 -7.63 -15.70 -9.68
CA VAL A 143 -8.46 -14.74 -10.40
C VAL A 143 -9.12 -15.39 -11.63
N ALA A 144 -8.37 -16.15 -12.43
CA ALA A 144 -8.93 -16.86 -13.59
C ALA A 144 -10.00 -17.89 -13.17
N MET A 145 -9.78 -18.63 -12.08
CA MET A 145 -10.76 -19.59 -11.56
C MET A 145 -12.04 -18.90 -11.09
N SER A 146 -11.93 -17.74 -10.40
CA SER A 146 -13.09 -16.94 -9.98
C SER A 146 -13.92 -16.47 -11.18
N TYR A 147 -13.29 -16.03 -12.27
CA TYR A 147 -13.99 -15.69 -13.51
C TYR A 147 -14.71 -16.90 -14.12
N ILE A 148 -14.08 -18.07 -14.14
CA ILE A 148 -14.69 -19.31 -14.65
C ILE A 148 -15.94 -19.68 -13.83
N GLU A 149 -15.88 -19.54 -12.50
CA GLU A 149 -17.02 -19.79 -11.63
C GLU A 149 -18.19 -18.84 -11.94
N VAL A 150 -17.93 -17.54 -12.06
CA VAL A 150 -18.96 -16.54 -12.40
C VAL A 150 -19.60 -16.86 -13.77
N TYR A 151 -18.81 -17.22 -14.77
CA TYR A 151 -19.33 -17.62 -16.08
C TYR A 151 -20.20 -18.87 -16.01
N ASN A 152 -19.80 -19.89 -15.27
CA ASN A 152 -20.59 -21.11 -15.08
C ASN A 152 -21.93 -20.83 -14.36
N GLN A 153 -21.92 -19.98 -13.34
CA GLN A 153 -23.13 -19.54 -12.65
C GLN A 153 -24.07 -18.79 -13.61
N ALA A 154 -23.56 -17.85 -14.39
CA ALA A 154 -24.37 -17.09 -15.36
C ALA A 154 -25.00 -17.98 -16.44
N ILE A 155 -24.30 -19.02 -16.90
CA ILE A 155 -24.82 -20.00 -17.88
C ILE A 155 -25.89 -20.88 -17.25
N SER A 156 -25.72 -21.32 -16.01
CA SER A 156 -26.67 -22.20 -15.31
C SER A 156 -27.97 -21.49 -14.92
N THR A 157 -27.93 -20.18 -14.69
CA THR A 157 -29.09 -19.37 -14.30
C THR A 157 -30.01 -19.04 -15.51
N LYS A 158 -29.56 -19.26 -16.74
CA LYS A 158 -30.33 -19.04 -17.97
C LYS A 158 -31.23 -20.24 -18.40
N LYS A 159 -31.33 -21.24 -17.56
CA LYS A 159 -32.31 -22.36 -17.73
C LYS A 159 -33.52 -22.11 -16.84
#